data_4d90a48696039ce885ec417689048dde
#
_entry.id   4d90a48696039ce885ec417689048dde
#
_cell.length_a   1.000
_cell.length_b   1.000
_cell.length_c   1.000
_cell.angle_alpha   90.00
_cell.angle_beta   90.00
_cell.angle_gamma   90.00
#
_symmetry.space_group_name_H-M   'P 1'
#
loop_
_entity.id
_entity.type
_entity.pdbx_description
1 polymer ?
#
loop_
_entity_poly.entity_id
_entity_poly.type
_entity_poly.pdbx_seq_one_letter_code
_entity_poly.pdbx_strand_id
1 'polypeptide(L)'
;MKKGGVKLKSIETERYILRIPRIEDAQEIYERWGTDKEKMAQYKAHKVYRNVIEAKMLITAAIKETDNGVTLWIIEEKNSNKIIGYIKLQDRSKKDRTCEVVFYFLENWREDGTPEEVLSRVIEYVFTETEFETIVMKFYAATQRDKELLHRILLKIGMTREGILRNRLINGEGKKIDKYIYSILKEEWEEKK
;
A
#
# COMPACT_ATOMS: atom_id res chain seq x y z
N MET A 1 -31.82 -0.39 -5.72
CA MET A 1 -30.93 0.78 -5.78
C MET A 1 -29.49 0.28 -6.06
N LYS A 2 -28.96 0.55 -7.24
CA LYS A 2 -27.55 0.21 -7.56
C LYS A 2 -26.67 1.11 -6.70
N LYS A 3 -25.88 0.52 -5.79
CA LYS A 3 -24.83 1.23 -5.05
C LYS A 3 -23.81 1.72 -6.08
N GLY A 4 -23.74 3.03 -6.27
CA GLY A 4 -22.73 3.66 -7.13
C GLY A 4 -21.35 3.35 -6.54
N GLY A 5 -20.67 2.35 -7.09
CA GLY A 5 -19.28 2.09 -6.79
C GLY A 5 -18.45 3.25 -7.33
N VAL A 6 -17.57 3.81 -6.51
CA VAL A 6 -16.57 4.76 -6.98
C VAL A 6 -15.74 4.03 -8.04
N LYS A 7 -15.90 4.43 -9.31
CA LYS A 7 -15.14 3.85 -10.41
C LYS A 7 -13.68 4.31 -10.25
N LEU A 8 -12.81 3.40 -9.87
CA LEU A 8 -11.41 3.68 -9.68
C LEU A 8 -10.80 4.23 -10.95
N LYS A 9 -10.26 5.44 -10.87
CA LYS A 9 -9.39 5.99 -11.89
C LYS A 9 -7.97 5.51 -11.65
N SER A 10 -7.19 5.35 -12.70
CA SER A 10 -5.73 5.26 -12.56
C SER A 10 -5.21 6.56 -11.96
N ILE A 11 -4.17 6.43 -11.14
CA ILE A 11 -3.45 7.57 -10.56
C ILE A 11 -2.10 7.61 -11.25
N GLU A 12 -1.70 8.78 -11.73
CA GLU A 12 -0.41 8.96 -12.36
C GLU A 12 0.49 9.85 -11.51
N THR A 13 1.78 9.50 -11.51
CA THR A 13 2.88 10.30 -11.01
C THR A 13 3.84 10.59 -12.16
N GLU A 14 4.98 11.21 -11.89
CA GLU A 14 6.00 11.41 -12.92
C GLU A 14 6.53 10.09 -13.47
N ARG A 15 6.91 9.16 -12.58
CA ARG A 15 7.55 7.88 -12.94
C ARG A 15 6.61 6.69 -13.01
N TYR A 16 5.43 6.74 -12.38
CA TYR A 16 4.58 5.58 -12.12
C TYR A 16 3.13 5.77 -12.58
N ILE A 17 2.49 4.63 -12.87
CA ILE A 17 1.04 4.52 -13.06
C ILE A 17 0.52 3.56 -11.99
N LEU A 18 -0.42 4.03 -11.17
CA LEU A 18 -1.18 3.20 -10.25
C LEU A 18 -2.47 2.80 -10.96
N ARG A 19 -2.56 1.55 -11.35
CA ARG A 19 -3.67 1.02 -12.13
C ARG A 19 -4.38 -0.16 -11.45
N ILE A 20 -5.61 -0.42 -11.86
CA ILE A 20 -6.34 -1.61 -11.40
C ILE A 20 -5.56 -2.87 -11.81
N PRO A 21 -5.47 -3.90 -10.93
CA PRO A 21 -4.85 -5.18 -11.27
C PRO A 21 -5.53 -5.84 -12.47
N ARG A 22 -4.75 -6.54 -13.27
CA ARG A 22 -5.21 -7.42 -14.36
C ARG A 22 -4.84 -8.85 -14.02
N ILE A 23 -5.58 -9.82 -14.55
CA ILE A 23 -5.29 -11.25 -14.28
C ILE A 23 -3.90 -11.64 -14.81
N GLU A 24 -3.46 -10.98 -15.87
CA GLU A 24 -2.14 -11.15 -16.50
C GLU A 24 -0.99 -10.77 -15.58
N ASP A 25 -1.20 -9.85 -14.65
CA ASP A 25 -0.19 -9.43 -13.66
C ASP A 25 0.26 -10.59 -12.76
N ALA A 26 -0.54 -11.64 -12.66
CA ALA A 26 -0.28 -12.77 -11.78
C ALA A 26 1.05 -13.48 -12.06
N GLN A 27 1.47 -13.54 -13.31
CA GLN A 27 2.73 -14.18 -13.69
C GLN A 27 3.91 -13.39 -13.15
N GLU A 28 3.95 -12.07 -13.43
CA GLU A 28 5.03 -11.20 -12.94
C GLU A 28 5.05 -11.12 -11.41
N ILE A 29 3.88 -11.02 -10.77
CA ILE A 29 3.75 -11.03 -9.32
C ILE A 29 4.31 -12.33 -8.73
N TYR A 30 3.97 -13.47 -9.30
CA TYR A 30 4.46 -14.76 -8.85
C TYR A 30 5.98 -14.86 -8.96
N GLU A 31 6.55 -14.49 -10.09
CA GLU A 31 7.99 -14.60 -10.37
C GLU A 31 8.84 -13.62 -9.55
N ARG A 32 8.37 -12.39 -9.37
CA ARG A 32 9.18 -11.34 -8.74
C ARG A 32 9.12 -11.31 -7.23
N TRP A 33 8.00 -11.69 -6.63
CA TRP A 33 7.88 -11.68 -5.17
C TRP A 33 7.13 -12.88 -4.58
N GLY A 34 6.27 -13.52 -5.33
CA GLY A 34 5.37 -14.57 -4.82
C GLY A 34 6.10 -15.82 -4.33
N THR A 35 7.33 -16.05 -4.77
CA THR A 35 8.16 -17.21 -4.41
C THR A 35 9.21 -16.89 -3.34
N ASP A 36 9.45 -15.61 -3.04
CA ASP A 36 10.48 -15.17 -2.11
C ASP A 36 9.97 -15.23 -0.66
N LYS A 37 10.42 -16.26 0.08
CA LYS A 37 10.03 -16.48 1.47
C LYS A 37 10.42 -15.34 2.39
N GLU A 38 11.59 -14.73 2.19
CA GLU A 38 12.09 -13.65 3.05
C GLU A 38 11.27 -12.38 2.83
N LYS A 39 11.03 -12.02 1.58
CA LYS A 39 10.19 -10.87 1.23
C LYS A 39 8.76 -11.07 1.73
N MET A 40 8.19 -12.26 1.53
CA MET A 40 6.82 -12.55 1.95
C MET A 40 6.69 -12.63 3.48
N ALA A 41 7.71 -13.09 4.19
CA ALA A 41 7.71 -13.17 5.66
C ALA A 41 7.77 -11.79 6.34
N GLN A 42 8.32 -10.79 5.68
CA GLN A 42 8.34 -9.41 6.20
C GLN A 42 6.93 -8.80 6.30
N TYR A 43 5.98 -9.32 5.54
CA TYR A 43 4.62 -8.82 5.46
C TYR A 43 3.63 -9.91 5.89
N LYS A 44 3.06 -9.78 7.08
CA LYS A 44 2.15 -10.76 7.71
C LYS A 44 1.03 -11.27 6.80
N ALA A 45 0.65 -10.50 5.80
CA ALA A 45 -0.48 -10.80 4.93
C ALA A 45 -0.11 -11.66 3.71
N HIS A 46 1.17 -11.90 3.47
CA HIS A 46 1.61 -12.53 2.24
C HIS A 46 2.06 -13.97 2.48
N LYS A 47 1.21 -14.88 2.09
CA LYS A 47 1.55 -16.29 1.96
C LYS A 47 2.36 -16.46 0.68
N VAL A 48 3.48 -17.17 0.79
CA VAL A 48 4.24 -17.61 -0.39
C VAL A 48 3.29 -18.36 -1.32
N TYR A 49 3.23 -17.95 -2.58
CA TYR A 49 2.42 -18.63 -3.57
C TYR A 49 3.09 -19.92 -4.01
N ARG A 50 2.36 -21.03 -3.99
CA ARG A 50 2.86 -22.32 -4.45
C ARG A 50 2.98 -22.39 -5.98
N ASN A 51 2.17 -21.61 -6.67
CA ASN A 51 2.13 -21.54 -8.13
C ASN A 51 1.42 -20.25 -8.59
N VAL A 52 1.48 -19.97 -9.88
CA VAL A 52 0.84 -18.80 -10.50
C VAL A 52 -0.70 -18.81 -10.35
N ILE A 53 -1.31 -19.98 -10.17
CA ILE A 53 -2.77 -20.08 -9.99
C ILE A 53 -3.19 -19.43 -8.68
N GLU A 54 -2.41 -19.60 -7.60
CA GLU A 54 -2.68 -18.92 -6.32
C GLU A 54 -2.57 -17.40 -6.45
N ALA A 55 -1.58 -16.90 -7.20
CA ALA A 55 -1.47 -15.47 -7.51
C ALA A 55 -2.70 -14.98 -8.32
N LYS A 56 -3.14 -15.74 -9.33
CA LYS A 56 -4.36 -15.42 -10.10
C LYS A 56 -5.61 -15.37 -9.22
N MET A 57 -5.76 -16.31 -8.30
CA MET A 57 -6.90 -16.35 -7.37
C MET A 57 -6.94 -15.09 -6.49
N LEU A 58 -5.78 -14.65 -5.99
CA LEU A 58 -5.69 -13.44 -5.17
C LEU A 58 -5.98 -12.16 -5.95
N ILE A 59 -5.46 -12.05 -7.17
CA ILE A 59 -5.78 -10.91 -8.05
C ILE A 59 -7.27 -10.91 -8.40
N THR A 60 -7.84 -12.06 -8.73
CA THR A 60 -9.27 -12.17 -9.01
C THR A 60 -10.12 -11.75 -7.80
N ALA A 61 -9.72 -12.15 -6.59
CA ALA A 61 -10.37 -11.73 -5.36
C ALA A 61 -10.24 -10.20 -5.18
N ALA A 62 -9.05 -9.64 -5.38
CA ALA A 62 -8.81 -8.21 -5.27
C ALA A 62 -9.64 -7.39 -6.29
N ILE A 63 -9.76 -7.86 -7.53
CA ILE A 63 -10.62 -7.23 -8.55
C ILE A 63 -12.09 -7.25 -8.11
N LYS A 64 -12.59 -8.39 -7.60
CA LYS A 64 -13.96 -8.50 -7.07
C LYS A 64 -14.19 -7.63 -5.83
N GLU A 65 -13.20 -7.53 -4.95
CA GLU A 65 -13.27 -6.64 -3.79
C GLU A 65 -13.34 -5.17 -4.21
N THR A 66 -12.72 -4.81 -5.32
CA THR A 66 -12.79 -3.46 -5.91
C THR A 66 -14.23 -3.08 -6.27
N ASP A 67 -15.03 -4.02 -6.78
CA ASP A 67 -16.47 -3.81 -7.06
C ASP A 67 -17.27 -3.56 -5.76
N ASN A 68 -16.81 -4.07 -4.62
CA ASN A 68 -17.39 -3.86 -3.29
C ASN A 68 -16.79 -2.65 -2.54
N GLY A 69 -15.94 -1.89 -3.22
CA GLY A 69 -15.37 -0.66 -2.69
C GLY A 69 -14.02 -0.80 -1.99
N VAL A 70 -13.35 -1.94 -1.99
CA VAL A 70 -11.92 -2.04 -1.65
C VAL A 70 -11.13 -1.61 -2.88
N THR A 71 -10.20 -0.70 -2.69
CA THR A 71 -9.41 -0.16 -3.79
C THR A 71 -8.02 -0.74 -3.73
N LEU A 72 -7.62 -1.44 -4.78
CA LEU A 72 -6.26 -1.92 -4.96
C LEU A 72 -5.71 -1.37 -6.27
N TRP A 73 -4.54 -0.75 -6.22
CA TRP A 73 -3.75 -0.38 -7.38
C TRP A 73 -2.45 -1.17 -7.41
N ILE A 74 -2.09 -1.65 -8.58
CA ILE A 74 -0.74 -2.07 -8.90
C ILE A 74 0.07 -0.84 -9.28
N ILE A 75 1.30 -0.74 -8.80
CA ILE A 75 2.23 0.33 -9.15
C ILE A 75 3.09 -0.17 -10.30
N GLU A 76 2.96 0.44 -11.47
CA GLU A 76 3.71 0.12 -12.67
C GLU A 76 4.65 1.27 -13.01
N GLU A 77 5.91 0.95 -13.26
CA GLU A 77 6.92 1.92 -13.70
C GLU A 77 6.75 2.23 -15.19
N LYS A 78 6.59 3.52 -15.56
CA LYS A 78 6.28 3.96 -16.93
C LYS A 78 7.34 3.56 -17.97
N ASN A 79 8.62 3.62 -17.60
CA ASN A 79 9.71 3.38 -18.54
C ASN A 79 9.94 1.90 -18.86
N SER A 80 9.63 1.01 -17.91
CA SER A 80 9.90 -0.42 -18.03
C SER A 80 8.65 -1.28 -18.11
N ASN A 81 7.48 -0.71 -17.82
CA ASN A 81 6.20 -1.39 -17.61
C ASN A 81 6.25 -2.49 -16.52
N LYS A 82 7.24 -2.43 -15.63
CA LYS A 82 7.41 -3.41 -14.57
C LYS A 82 6.56 -3.06 -13.35
N ILE A 83 5.98 -4.07 -12.74
CA ILE A 83 5.27 -3.91 -11.48
C ILE A 83 6.30 -3.77 -10.35
N ILE A 84 6.22 -2.68 -9.59
CA ILE A 84 7.12 -2.39 -8.48
C ILE A 84 6.47 -2.48 -7.10
N GLY A 85 5.16 -2.72 -7.04
CA GLY A 85 4.45 -2.81 -5.78
C GLY A 85 2.94 -2.69 -5.93
N TYR A 86 2.28 -2.43 -4.81
CA TYR A 86 0.84 -2.12 -4.79
C TYR A 86 0.46 -1.16 -3.67
N ILE A 87 -0.68 -0.49 -3.85
CA ILE A 87 -1.38 0.29 -2.83
C ILE A 87 -2.77 -0.27 -2.65
N LYS A 88 -3.22 -0.40 -1.41
CA LYS A 88 -4.58 -0.82 -1.06
C LYS A 88 -5.22 0.18 -0.10
N LEU A 89 -6.45 0.60 -0.39
CA LEU A 89 -7.32 1.27 0.57
C LEU A 89 -8.19 0.24 1.27
N GLN A 90 -8.11 0.17 2.59
CA GLN A 90 -8.91 -0.74 3.42
C GLN A 90 -9.44 -0.03 4.68
N ASP A 91 -10.18 -0.74 5.53
CA ASP A 91 -10.74 -0.24 6.80
C ASP A 91 -11.45 1.12 6.62
N ARG A 92 -12.27 1.21 5.57
CA ARG A 92 -12.95 2.45 5.18
C ARG A 92 -14.21 2.64 5.96
N SER A 93 -14.29 3.71 6.73
CA SER A 93 -15.49 4.15 7.43
C SER A 93 -16.02 5.43 6.78
N LYS A 94 -17.13 5.34 6.05
CA LYS A 94 -17.80 6.53 5.52
C LYS A 94 -18.37 7.41 6.63
N LYS A 95 -18.85 6.77 7.71
CA LYS A 95 -19.38 7.47 8.87
C LYS A 95 -18.32 8.34 9.55
N ASP A 96 -17.14 7.78 9.74
CA ASP A 96 -16.04 8.44 10.46
C ASP A 96 -15.06 9.14 9.49
N ARG A 97 -15.32 9.04 8.17
CA ARG A 97 -14.49 9.60 7.08
C ARG A 97 -13.02 9.21 7.16
N THR A 98 -12.77 7.94 7.51
CA THR A 98 -11.42 7.41 7.68
C THR A 98 -11.14 6.26 6.71
N CYS A 99 -9.88 6.11 6.32
CA CYS A 99 -9.41 4.94 5.61
C CYS A 99 -7.98 4.56 6.01
N GLU A 100 -7.61 3.29 5.81
CA GLU A 100 -6.23 2.84 5.93
C GLU A 100 -5.61 2.68 4.54
N VAL A 101 -4.45 3.27 4.31
CA VAL A 101 -3.61 3.04 3.15
C VAL A 101 -2.56 2.00 3.51
N VAL A 102 -2.62 0.86 2.83
CA VAL A 102 -1.60 -0.19 2.89
C VAL A 102 -0.75 -0.08 1.64
N PHE A 103 0.55 -0.18 1.78
CA PHE A 103 1.49 -0.11 0.67
C PHE A 103 2.52 -1.22 0.74
N TYR A 104 3.00 -1.59 -0.41
CA TYR A 104 4.10 -2.52 -0.58
C TYR A 104 4.94 -2.10 -1.79
N PHE A 105 6.24 -2.04 -1.60
CA PHE A 105 7.20 -1.77 -2.67
C PHE A 105 8.16 -2.95 -2.80
N LEU A 106 8.39 -3.37 -4.03
CA LEU A 106 9.46 -4.29 -4.38
C LEU A 106 10.83 -3.61 -4.20
N GLU A 107 11.89 -4.35 -4.40
CA GLU A 107 13.29 -3.94 -4.21
C GLU A 107 13.63 -2.52 -4.70
N ASN A 108 14.70 -1.96 -4.13
CA ASN A 108 15.34 -0.70 -4.51
C ASN A 108 14.54 0.61 -4.27
N TRP A 109 13.34 0.55 -3.69
CA TRP A 109 12.58 1.76 -3.34
C TRP A 109 13.27 2.65 -2.28
N ARG A 110 14.31 2.13 -1.63
CA ARG A 110 14.91 2.75 -0.45
C ARG A 110 15.67 4.05 -0.73
N GLU A 111 16.16 4.24 -1.95
CA GLU A 111 17.12 5.30 -2.25
C GLU A 111 16.70 6.23 -3.40
N ASP A 112 15.56 5.96 -4.05
CA ASP A 112 15.15 6.66 -5.27
C ASP A 112 13.95 7.60 -5.12
N GLY A 113 13.39 7.73 -3.91
CA GLY A 113 12.24 8.59 -3.65
C GLY A 113 10.89 8.02 -4.11
N THR A 114 10.83 6.76 -4.53
CA THR A 114 9.59 6.10 -4.99
C THR A 114 8.46 6.17 -3.99
N PRO A 115 8.65 5.83 -2.69
CA PRO A 115 7.56 5.87 -1.73
C PRO A 115 7.01 7.27 -1.52
N GLU A 116 7.89 8.29 -1.46
CA GLU A 116 7.45 9.68 -1.29
C GLU A 116 6.59 10.13 -2.47
N GLU A 117 7.02 9.85 -3.72
CA GLU A 117 6.28 10.21 -4.91
C GLU A 117 4.92 9.53 -4.95
N VAL A 118 4.90 8.21 -4.78
CA VAL A 118 3.68 7.41 -4.87
C VAL A 118 2.71 7.71 -3.73
N LEU A 119 3.19 7.72 -2.47
CA LEU A 119 2.32 7.93 -1.31
C LEU A 119 1.77 9.35 -1.25
N SER A 120 2.56 10.37 -1.60
CA SER A 120 2.07 11.76 -1.67
C SER A 120 0.94 11.88 -2.69
N ARG A 121 1.06 11.25 -3.85
CA ARG A 121 0.03 11.28 -4.89
C ARG A 121 -1.23 10.51 -4.48
N VAL A 122 -1.07 9.40 -3.73
CA VAL A 122 -2.21 8.65 -3.17
C VAL A 122 -2.94 9.45 -2.10
N ILE A 123 -2.21 10.14 -1.20
CA ILE A 123 -2.80 11.03 -0.20
C ILE A 123 -3.60 12.13 -0.88
N GLU A 124 -3.03 12.80 -1.88
CA GLU A 124 -3.72 13.81 -2.66
C GLU A 124 -5.00 13.26 -3.29
N TYR A 125 -4.93 12.10 -3.96
CA TYR A 125 -6.09 11.45 -4.56
C TYR A 125 -7.18 11.16 -3.52
N VAL A 126 -6.83 10.61 -2.37
CA VAL A 126 -7.79 10.30 -1.31
C VAL A 126 -8.49 11.57 -0.83
N PHE A 127 -7.76 12.64 -0.57
CA PHE A 127 -8.34 13.87 -0.04
C PHE A 127 -9.10 14.72 -1.06
N THR A 128 -8.79 14.58 -2.36
CA THR A 128 -9.46 15.37 -3.41
C THR A 128 -10.58 14.62 -4.12
N GLU A 129 -10.46 13.30 -4.25
CA GLU A 129 -11.37 12.48 -5.07
C GLU A 129 -12.30 11.59 -4.22
N THR A 130 -12.16 11.61 -2.89
CA THR A 130 -12.99 10.81 -1.98
C THR A 130 -13.54 11.65 -0.82
N GLU A 131 -14.40 11.03 -0.01
CA GLU A 131 -15.00 11.63 1.17
C GLU A 131 -14.16 11.50 2.46
N PHE A 132 -12.99 10.85 2.38
CA PHE A 132 -12.16 10.60 3.56
C PHE A 132 -11.41 11.86 3.99
N GLU A 133 -11.34 12.06 5.28
CA GLU A 133 -10.68 13.21 5.94
C GLU A 133 -9.50 12.79 6.81
N THR A 134 -9.37 11.47 7.07
CA THR A 134 -8.24 10.91 7.82
C THR A 134 -7.70 9.69 7.08
N ILE A 135 -6.39 9.69 6.85
CA ILE A 135 -5.66 8.54 6.32
C ILE A 135 -4.79 7.96 7.42
N VAL A 136 -4.90 6.66 7.64
CA VAL A 136 -4.04 5.91 8.55
C VAL A 136 -3.10 5.03 7.73
N MET A 137 -1.82 4.98 8.10
CA MET A 137 -0.84 4.02 7.57
C MET A 137 -0.22 3.25 8.73
N LYS A 138 -0.05 1.95 8.52
CA LYS A 138 0.54 1.06 9.52
C LYS A 138 1.61 0.22 8.86
N PHE A 139 2.77 0.09 9.51
CA PHE A 139 3.82 -0.78 9.00
C PHE A 139 4.52 -1.58 10.10
N TYR A 140 5.18 -2.64 9.67
CA TYR A 140 6.10 -3.45 10.46
C TYR A 140 7.47 -3.32 9.83
N ALA A 141 8.49 -3.00 10.61
CA ALA A 141 9.85 -2.91 10.10
C ALA A 141 10.61 -4.21 10.45
N ALA A 142 11.10 -4.88 9.42
CA ALA A 142 11.91 -6.08 9.61
C ALA A 142 13.29 -5.76 10.17
N THR A 143 13.86 -4.61 9.78
CA THR A 143 15.17 -4.13 10.22
C THR A 143 15.09 -2.73 10.83
N GLN A 144 16.07 -2.35 11.61
CA GLN A 144 16.19 -1.00 12.15
C GLN A 144 16.33 0.04 11.02
N ARG A 145 17.06 -0.29 9.95
CA ARG A 145 17.23 0.55 8.77
C ARG A 145 15.88 0.84 8.10
N ASP A 146 15.05 -0.18 7.88
CA ASP A 146 13.72 -0.01 7.27
C ASP A 146 12.81 0.84 8.16
N LYS A 147 12.88 0.65 9.47
CA LYS A 147 12.14 1.46 10.44
C LYS A 147 12.49 2.94 10.32
N GLU A 148 13.77 3.28 10.36
CA GLU A 148 14.25 4.65 10.28
C GLU A 148 13.89 5.31 8.95
N LEU A 149 14.04 4.56 7.86
CA LEU A 149 13.72 5.03 6.52
C LEU A 149 12.22 5.31 6.36
N LEU A 150 11.35 4.34 6.70
CA LEU A 150 9.90 4.51 6.62
C LEU A 150 9.42 5.64 7.54
N HIS A 151 9.98 5.75 8.75
CA HIS A 151 9.68 6.86 9.64
C HIS A 151 9.99 8.22 8.97
N ARG A 152 11.17 8.38 8.39
CA ARG A 152 11.60 9.61 7.70
C ARG A 152 10.69 9.92 6.50
N ILE A 153 10.36 8.91 5.69
CA ILE A 153 9.49 9.05 4.52
C ILE A 153 8.10 9.54 4.96
N LEU A 154 7.48 8.87 5.94
CA LEU A 154 6.14 9.21 6.37
C LEU A 154 6.06 10.61 7.00
N LEU A 155 7.07 11.01 7.77
CA LEU A 155 7.15 12.40 8.26
C LEU A 155 7.32 13.41 7.12
N LYS A 156 8.16 13.10 6.13
CA LYS A 156 8.41 13.97 4.97
C LYS A 156 7.15 14.22 4.14
N ILE A 157 6.30 13.22 3.98
CA ILE A 157 5.01 13.37 3.28
C ILE A 157 3.89 13.94 4.17
N GLY A 158 4.23 14.38 5.37
CA GLY A 158 3.36 15.12 6.26
C GLY A 158 2.60 14.31 7.30
N MET A 159 2.85 13.01 7.42
CA MET A 159 2.18 12.18 8.40
C MET A 159 2.73 12.37 9.81
N THR A 160 1.86 12.24 10.80
CA THR A 160 2.18 12.26 12.23
C THR A 160 2.22 10.84 12.77
N ARG A 161 3.21 10.52 13.63
CA ARG A 161 3.26 9.22 14.32
C ARG A 161 2.32 9.20 15.51
N GLU A 162 1.29 8.39 15.45
CA GLU A 162 0.30 8.21 16.52
C GLU A 162 0.79 7.33 17.65
N GLY A 163 1.58 6.30 17.32
CA GLY A 163 2.04 5.37 18.34
C GLY A 163 2.77 4.14 17.82
N ILE A 164 3.12 3.29 18.80
CA ILE A 164 3.80 2.02 18.59
C ILE A 164 3.07 0.93 19.38
N LEU A 165 2.61 -0.10 18.70
CA LEU A 165 2.14 -1.33 19.33
C LEU A 165 3.32 -2.31 19.45
N ARG A 166 3.89 -2.39 20.65
CA ARG A 166 5.06 -3.22 20.91
C ARG A 166 4.75 -4.71 20.77
N ASN A 167 5.69 -5.47 20.21
CA ASN A 167 5.59 -6.94 20.08
C ASN A 167 4.30 -7.40 19.40
N ARG A 168 3.80 -6.66 18.41
CA ARG A 168 2.48 -6.91 17.80
C ARG A 168 2.47 -8.07 16.83
N LEU A 169 3.61 -8.44 16.26
CA LEU A 169 3.75 -9.47 15.24
C LEU A 169 4.93 -10.38 15.57
N ILE A 170 4.84 -11.64 15.16
CA ILE A 170 5.99 -12.54 15.06
C ILE A 170 6.35 -12.63 13.57
N ASN A 171 7.60 -12.27 13.22
CA ASN A 171 8.10 -12.36 11.84
C ASN A 171 8.44 -13.81 11.45
N GLY A 172 8.86 -14.02 10.19
CA GLY A 172 9.20 -15.36 9.68
C GLY A 172 10.36 -16.06 10.40
N GLU A 173 11.18 -15.32 11.16
CA GLU A 173 12.29 -15.83 12.00
C GLU A 173 11.84 -16.13 13.44
N GLY A 174 10.56 -15.98 13.76
CA GLY A 174 10.04 -16.16 15.12
C GLY A 174 10.30 -14.97 16.06
N LYS A 175 10.83 -13.87 15.56
CA LYS A 175 11.12 -12.68 16.35
C LYS A 175 9.88 -11.79 16.47
N LYS A 176 9.63 -11.29 17.67
CA LYS A 176 8.58 -10.29 17.93
C LYS A 176 9.01 -8.93 17.37
N ILE A 177 8.13 -8.30 16.60
CA ILE A 177 8.34 -6.98 16.01
C ILE A 177 7.19 -6.03 16.33
N ASP A 178 7.50 -4.73 16.34
CA ASP A 178 6.57 -3.67 16.64
C ASP A 178 5.74 -3.29 15.41
N LYS A 179 4.53 -2.78 15.64
CA LYS A 179 3.70 -2.14 14.63
C LYS A 179 3.68 -0.63 14.87
N TYR A 180 4.05 0.13 13.88
CA TYR A 180 4.04 1.59 13.89
C TYR A 180 2.76 2.10 13.23
N ILE A 181 2.17 3.15 13.83
CA ILE A 181 0.90 3.75 13.38
C ILE A 181 1.17 5.23 13.09
N TYR A 182 0.76 5.65 11.91
CA TYR A 182 0.82 7.02 11.42
C TYR A 182 -0.53 7.45 10.88
N SER A 183 -0.80 8.75 10.94
CA SER A 183 -1.97 9.34 10.31
C SER A 183 -1.62 10.68 9.67
N ILE A 184 -2.50 11.15 8.80
CA ILE A 184 -2.55 12.51 8.30
C ILE A 184 -4.00 12.94 8.18
N LEU A 185 -4.31 14.14 8.63
CA LEU A 185 -5.62 14.76 8.52
C LEU A 185 -5.67 15.61 7.24
N LYS A 186 -6.84 15.73 6.64
CA LYS A 186 -7.04 16.54 5.45
C LYS A 186 -6.67 18.00 5.69
N GLU A 187 -7.05 18.55 6.85
CA GLU A 187 -6.70 19.92 7.26
C GLU A 187 -5.18 20.13 7.30
N GLU A 188 -4.43 19.20 7.93
CA GLU A 188 -2.96 19.27 7.99
C GLU A 188 -2.29 19.22 6.61
N TRP A 189 -2.90 18.48 5.69
CA TRP A 189 -2.42 18.37 4.32
C TRP A 189 -2.72 19.65 3.52
N GLU A 190 -3.89 20.28 3.71
CA GLU A 190 -4.28 21.53 3.05
C GLU A 190 -3.41 22.70 3.50
N GLU A 191 -3.03 22.75 4.78
CA GLU A 191 -2.15 23.79 5.34
C GLU A 191 -0.70 23.75 4.78
N LYS A 192 -0.26 22.60 4.24
CA LYS A 192 1.10 22.42 3.71
C LYS A 192 1.21 22.62 2.19
N LYS A 193 0.11 22.93 1.52
CA LYS A 193 0.07 23.26 0.09
C LYS A 193 0.35 24.74 -0.18
#